data_0f3f24b99b37de5b2420b6cd943e7169
#
_entry.id   0f3f24b99b37de5b2420b6cd943e7169
#
_cell.length_a   1.000
_cell.length_b   1.000
_cell.length_c   1.000
_cell.angle_alpha   90.00
_cell.angle_beta   90.00
_cell.angle_gamma   90.00
#
_symmetry.space_group_name_H-M   'P 1'
#
loop_
_entity.id
_entity.type
_entity.pdbx_description
1 polymer ?
#
loop_
_entity_poly.entity_id
_entity_poly.type
_entity_poly.pdbx_seq_one_letter_code
_entity_poly.pdbx_strand_id
1 'polypeptide(L)'
;MGGAAIAKGRMTPLDGQSAGQEPGVLAVVTYRNDGSIGKGEMNAATLLGGPEIAHYHQAIALVVAQTFEEARAAAALVQAEYVTEEGAYSLAEQQPSVTEPPEDTPDNVTGDFDRAFSEASVSLDAVYTTPDQSHMAMEPHASMAAWEGDKLTVWTSSQMINWWRNELAKTLHMPAENVRVISPFIGGGFGGKLFLRSDALLAALGARAINRPVKVLLLRPLISNNTT
;
A
#
# COMPACT_ATOMS: atom_id res chain seq x y z
N MET A 1 8.66 -8.95 -5.18
CA MET A 1 7.28 -8.48 -5.43
C MET A 1 7.13 -8.13 -6.90
N GLY A 2 6.15 -8.71 -7.58
CA GLY A 2 5.69 -8.29 -8.90
C GLY A 2 4.67 -7.16 -8.76
N GLY A 3 4.88 -6.04 -9.44
CA GLY A 3 3.97 -4.90 -9.45
C GLY A 3 3.21 -4.79 -10.77
N ALA A 4 1.98 -4.26 -10.74
CA ALA A 4 1.18 -4.02 -11.93
C ALA A 4 1.86 -3.04 -12.88
N ALA A 5 1.75 -3.32 -14.18
CA ALA A 5 2.37 -2.51 -15.24
C ALA A 5 1.43 -1.41 -15.79
N ILE A 6 0.21 -1.30 -15.27
CA ILE A 6 -0.78 -0.28 -15.62
C ILE A 6 -1.19 0.51 -14.38
N ALA A 7 -1.70 1.72 -14.58
CA ALA A 7 -2.15 2.59 -13.50
C ALA A 7 -3.60 2.30 -13.07
N LYS A 8 -4.46 1.92 -14.00
CA LYS A 8 -5.85 1.57 -13.74
C LYS A 8 -6.36 0.55 -14.74
N GLY A 9 -7.19 -0.36 -14.29
CA GLY A 9 -7.83 -1.35 -15.13
C GLY A 9 -7.94 -2.70 -14.46
N ARG A 10 -7.86 -3.75 -15.28
CA ARG A 10 -8.06 -5.12 -14.82
C ARG A 10 -6.95 -6.03 -15.34
N MET A 11 -6.40 -6.83 -14.46
CA MET A 11 -5.53 -7.94 -14.80
C MET A 11 -6.38 -9.15 -15.23
N THR A 12 -6.03 -9.76 -16.38
CA THR A 12 -6.73 -10.95 -16.86
C THR A 12 -5.96 -12.20 -16.47
N PRO A 13 -5.17 -12.90 -17.29
CA PRO A 13 -4.37 -13.97 -16.75
C PRO A 13 -3.20 -13.40 -15.91
N LEU A 14 -2.91 -14.06 -14.78
CA LEU A 14 -1.69 -13.90 -14.02
C LEU A 14 -0.97 -15.26 -14.05
N ASP A 15 0.22 -15.30 -14.62
CA ASP A 15 1.08 -16.49 -14.65
C ASP A 15 2.33 -16.28 -13.78
N GLY A 16 2.45 -17.09 -12.75
CA GLY A 16 3.61 -17.18 -11.87
C GLY A 16 4.36 -18.51 -12.01
N GLN A 17 4.00 -19.36 -12.99
CA GLN A 17 4.56 -20.71 -13.11
C GLN A 17 6.07 -20.66 -13.38
N SER A 18 6.50 -19.85 -14.34
CA SER A 18 7.92 -19.67 -14.63
C SER A 18 8.71 -19.17 -13.42
N ALA A 19 8.16 -18.19 -12.70
CA ALA A 19 8.76 -17.70 -11.46
C ALA A 19 8.88 -18.77 -10.38
N GLY A 20 7.87 -19.65 -10.27
CA GLY A 20 7.84 -20.75 -9.29
C GLY A 20 8.83 -21.88 -9.58
N GLN A 21 9.32 -21.97 -10.80
CA GLN A 21 10.30 -23.01 -11.23
C GLN A 21 11.75 -22.55 -11.10
N GLU A 22 11.99 -21.28 -10.80
CA GLU A 22 13.34 -20.76 -10.65
C GLU A 22 14.06 -21.35 -9.42
N PRO A 23 15.35 -21.62 -9.53
CA PRO A 23 16.15 -22.10 -8.41
C PRO A 23 16.04 -21.18 -7.19
N GLY A 24 15.93 -21.78 -6.01
CA GLY A 24 15.83 -21.04 -4.75
C GLY A 24 14.45 -20.50 -4.42
N VAL A 25 13.49 -20.49 -5.35
CA VAL A 25 12.10 -20.05 -5.08
C VAL A 25 11.39 -21.07 -4.19
N LEU A 26 10.75 -20.55 -3.15
CA LEU A 26 10.05 -21.33 -2.13
C LEU A 26 8.52 -21.23 -2.26
N ALA A 27 8.02 -20.07 -2.69
CA ALA A 27 6.60 -19.85 -2.91
C ALA A 27 6.34 -18.66 -3.86
N VAL A 28 5.22 -18.73 -4.57
CA VAL A 28 4.62 -17.60 -5.29
C VAL A 28 3.22 -17.38 -4.73
N VAL A 29 2.99 -16.21 -4.12
CA VAL A 29 1.72 -15.83 -3.53
C VAL A 29 1.04 -14.80 -4.43
N THR A 30 -0.22 -15.04 -4.75
CA THR A 30 -1.07 -14.18 -5.58
C THR A 30 -2.47 -14.15 -4.95
N TYR A 31 -3.38 -13.35 -5.48
CA TYR A 31 -4.77 -13.30 -5.01
C TYR A 31 -5.51 -14.66 -5.04
N ARG A 32 -4.96 -15.67 -5.74
CA ARG A 32 -5.55 -17.01 -5.82
C ARG A 32 -5.21 -17.89 -4.62
N ASN A 33 -4.14 -17.58 -3.89
CA ASN A 33 -3.62 -18.39 -2.79
C ASN A 33 -3.12 -17.57 -1.58
N ASP A 34 -3.53 -16.31 -1.47
CA ASP A 34 -3.18 -15.40 -0.38
C ASP A 34 -3.97 -15.64 0.93
N GLY A 35 -4.99 -16.48 0.88
CA GLY A 35 -5.88 -16.77 1.99
C GLY A 35 -7.02 -15.79 2.14
N SER A 36 -7.43 -15.14 1.05
CA SER A 36 -8.57 -14.20 1.00
C SER A 36 -8.39 -13.03 1.97
N ILE A 37 -7.31 -12.29 1.81
CA ILE A 37 -7.03 -11.09 2.62
C ILE A 37 -8.08 -10.01 2.42
N GLY A 38 -8.34 -9.25 3.48
CA GLY A 38 -9.21 -8.08 3.44
C GLY A 38 -8.51 -6.84 2.93
N LYS A 39 -9.23 -5.73 2.96
CA LYS A 39 -8.70 -4.38 2.75
C LYS A 39 -8.73 -3.64 4.08
N GLY A 40 -7.63 -2.99 4.45
CA GLY A 40 -7.58 -2.07 5.58
C GLY A 40 -8.40 -0.79 5.30
N GLU A 41 -8.74 -0.04 6.34
CA GLU A 41 -9.55 1.17 6.22
C GLU A 41 -8.83 2.29 5.45
N MET A 42 -7.51 2.38 5.63
CA MET A 42 -6.69 3.47 5.13
C MET A 42 -5.89 3.13 3.87
N ASN A 43 -6.09 1.96 3.29
CA ASN A 43 -5.37 1.55 2.08
C ASN A 43 -6.18 1.91 0.83
N ALA A 44 -5.52 2.51 -0.17
CA ALA A 44 -6.14 2.87 -1.44
C ALA A 44 -6.61 1.63 -2.23
N ALA A 45 -5.84 0.54 -2.17
CA ALA A 45 -6.15 -0.70 -2.87
C ALA A 45 -5.90 -1.92 -2.00
N THR A 46 -6.60 -3.03 -2.30
CA THR A 46 -6.34 -4.33 -1.69
C THR A 46 -5.09 -4.95 -2.32
N LEU A 47 -4.06 -5.20 -1.51
CA LEU A 47 -2.86 -5.90 -1.98
C LEU A 47 -3.22 -7.33 -2.35
N LEU A 48 -2.71 -7.81 -3.48
CA LEU A 48 -3.06 -9.11 -4.07
C LEU A 48 -4.58 -9.33 -4.21
N GLY A 49 -5.37 -8.25 -4.16
CA GLY A 49 -6.83 -8.28 -3.95
C GLY A 49 -7.66 -8.66 -5.16
N GLY A 50 -7.13 -9.41 -6.08
CA GLY A 50 -7.85 -9.89 -7.25
C GLY A 50 -7.41 -9.21 -8.54
N PRO A 51 -8.24 -9.26 -9.60
CA PRO A 51 -7.84 -8.77 -10.91
C PRO A 51 -7.84 -7.23 -11.03
N GLU A 52 -8.46 -6.51 -10.10
CA GLU A 52 -8.60 -5.04 -10.20
C GLU A 52 -7.28 -4.33 -9.87
N ILE A 53 -6.87 -3.40 -10.75
CA ILE A 53 -5.68 -2.56 -10.60
C ILE A 53 -6.13 -1.12 -10.36
N ALA A 54 -5.77 -0.58 -9.20
CA ALA A 54 -6.12 0.77 -8.77
C ALA A 54 -4.96 1.77 -8.92
N HIS A 55 -3.71 1.30 -8.96
CA HIS A 55 -2.53 2.15 -9.16
C HIS A 55 -1.35 1.40 -9.78
N TYR A 56 -0.46 2.14 -10.43
CA TYR A 56 0.78 1.60 -10.98
C TYR A 56 1.65 0.98 -9.88
N HIS A 57 2.28 -0.16 -10.17
CA HIS A 57 3.07 -0.95 -9.22
C HIS A 57 2.28 -1.53 -8.03
N GLN A 58 0.94 -1.54 -8.06
CA GLN A 58 0.16 -2.32 -7.10
C GLN A 58 0.68 -3.75 -7.05
N ALA A 59 0.86 -4.31 -5.85
CA ALA A 59 1.34 -5.67 -5.69
C ALA A 59 0.35 -6.69 -6.28
N ILE A 60 0.80 -7.46 -7.26
CA ILE A 60 0.00 -8.53 -7.92
C ILE A 60 0.52 -9.92 -7.59
N ALA A 61 1.80 -10.03 -7.24
CA ALA A 61 2.43 -11.27 -6.83
C ALA A 61 3.57 -11.03 -5.84
N LEU A 62 3.74 -11.96 -4.92
CA LEU A 62 4.90 -12.04 -4.03
C LEU A 62 5.66 -13.33 -4.36
N VAL A 63 6.92 -13.21 -4.74
CA VAL A 63 7.84 -14.33 -4.89
C VAL A 63 8.74 -14.39 -3.66
N VAL A 64 8.73 -15.53 -2.99
CA VAL A 64 9.57 -15.84 -1.82
C VAL A 64 10.66 -16.79 -2.25
N ALA A 65 11.91 -16.46 -1.99
CA ALA A 65 13.07 -17.30 -2.33
C ALA A 65 14.08 -17.33 -1.16
N GLN A 66 15.13 -18.13 -1.32
CA GLN A 66 16.16 -18.25 -0.28
C GLN A 66 17.01 -16.99 -0.14
N THR A 67 17.25 -16.28 -1.25
CA THR A 67 17.98 -15.02 -1.28
C THR A 67 17.14 -13.90 -1.89
N PHE A 68 17.55 -12.65 -1.65
CA PHE A 68 16.91 -11.47 -2.23
C PHE A 68 17.09 -11.45 -3.76
N GLU A 69 18.26 -11.84 -4.25
CA GLU A 69 18.62 -11.85 -5.66
C GLU A 69 17.77 -12.85 -6.43
N GLU A 70 17.59 -14.06 -5.90
CA GLU A 70 16.69 -15.08 -6.48
C GLU A 70 15.24 -14.60 -6.49
N ALA A 71 14.76 -14.05 -5.38
CA ALA A 71 13.40 -13.52 -5.30
C ALA A 71 13.17 -12.39 -6.30
N ARG A 72 14.16 -11.50 -6.49
CA ARG A 72 14.10 -10.40 -7.44
C ARG A 72 14.12 -10.88 -8.88
N ALA A 73 15.01 -11.82 -9.22
CA ALA A 73 15.10 -12.40 -10.56
C ALA A 73 13.79 -13.12 -10.93
N ALA A 74 13.31 -13.99 -10.04
CA ALA A 74 12.09 -14.73 -10.28
C ALA A 74 10.83 -13.84 -10.33
N ALA A 75 10.78 -12.75 -9.55
CA ALA A 75 9.66 -11.80 -9.59
C ALA A 75 9.54 -11.10 -10.96
N ALA A 76 10.64 -10.94 -11.70
CA ALA A 76 10.62 -10.39 -13.06
C ALA A 76 10.02 -11.35 -14.11
N LEU A 77 9.89 -12.63 -13.78
CA LEU A 77 9.30 -13.66 -14.66
C LEU A 77 7.78 -13.81 -14.46
N VAL A 78 7.21 -13.14 -13.46
CA VAL A 78 5.76 -13.10 -13.29
C VAL A 78 5.16 -12.31 -14.44
N GLN A 79 4.26 -12.95 -15.18
CA GLN A 79 3.59 -12.35 -16.34
C GLN A 79 2.13 -12.07 -16.01
N ALA A 80 1.65 -10.92 -16.47
CA ALA A 80 0.24 -10.55 -16.37
C ALA A 80 -0.18 -9.80 -17.64
N GLU A 81 -1.38 -10.09 -18.11
CA GLU A 81 -2.04 -9.33 -19.15
C GLU A 81 -3.06 -8.39 -18.53
N TYR A 82 -3.29 -7.26 -19.20
CA TYR A 82 -4.13 -6.19 -18.65
C TYR A 82 -5.13 -5.68 -19.68
N VAL A 83 -6.32 -5.36 -19.19
CA VAL A 83 -7.28 -4.47 -19.84
C VAL A 83 -7.18 -3.12 -19.16
N THR A 84 -6.63 -2.12 -19.88
CA THR A 84 -6.40 -0.79 -19.32
C THR A 84 -7.69 0.03 -19.35
N GLU A 85 -7.93 0.78 -18.29
CA GLU A 85 -8.99 1.77 -18.17
C GLU A 85 -8.40 3.18 -18.09
N GLU A 86 -9.21 4.18 -18.46
CA GLU A 86 -8.83 5.58 -18.33
C GLU A 86 -8.74 5.96 -16.84
N GLY A 87 -7.61 6.58 -16.47
CA GLY A 87 -7.37 7.09 -15.12
C GLY A 87 -7.48 8.60 -15.06
N ALA A 88 -7.72 9.14 -13.87
CA ALA A 88 -7.70 10.56 -13.59
C ALA A 88 -6.37 10.94 -12.92
N TYR A 89 -5.57 11.77 -13.58
CA TYR A 89 -4.20 12.09 -13.13
C TYR A 89 -3.98 13.59 -12.88
N SER A 90 -4.95 14.43 -13.21
CA SER A 90 -4.89 15.88 -13.05
C SER A 90 -5.93 16.34 -12.03
N LEU A 91 -5.48 16.85 -10.88
CA LEU A 91 -6.37 17.39 -9.86
C LEU A 91 -7.22 18.55 -10.42
N ALA A 92 -6.62 19.43 -11.22
CA ALA A 92 -7.32 20.58 -11.83
C ALA A 92 -8.46 20.14 -12.76
N GLU A 93 -8.26 19.05 -13.53
CA GLU A 93 -9.30 18.50 -14.42
C GLU A 93 -10.42 17.81 -13.63
N GLN A 94 -10.14 17.31 -12.42
CA GLN A 94 -11.12 16.65 -11.58
C GLN A 94 -11.89 17.62 -10.67
N GLN A 95 -11.42 18.85 -10.51
CA GLN A 95 -12.06 19.84 -9.64
C GLN A 95 -13.57 20.02 -9.92
N PRO A 96 -14.06 20.05 -11.19
CA PRO A 96 -15.49 20.19 -11.46
C PRO A 96 -16.35 19.00 -10.98
N SER A 97 -15.75 17.86 -10.70
CA SER A 97 -16.44 16.65 -10.24
C SER A 97 -16.44 16.49 -8.71
N VAL A 98 -15.88 17.45 -7.97
CA VAL A 98 -15.87 17.43 -6.50
C VAL A 98 -17.30 17.54 -6.00
N THR A 99 -17.71 16.59 -5.18
CA THR A 99 -18.97 16.59 -4.46
C THR A 99 -18.83 17.25 -3.09
N GLU A 100 -19.94 17.56 -2.46
CA GLU A 100 -19.93 18.05 -1.08
C GLU A 100 -19.20 17.08 -0.14
N PRO A 101 -18.57 17.59 0.94
CA PRO A 101 -17.90 16.75 1.91
C PRO A 101 -18.88 15.75 2.53
N PRO A 102 -18.40 14.58 2.99
CA PRO A 102 -19.22 13.61 3.71
C PRO A 102 -19.87 14.23 4.96
N GLU A 103 -21.06 13.77 5.36
CA GLU A 103 -21.79 14.26 6.53
C GLU A 103 -20.99 14.18 7.84
N ASP A 104 -20.04 13.25 7.93
CA ASP A 104 -19.16 13.08 9.09
C ASP A 104 -17.98 14.07 9.15
N THR A 105 -17.81 14.88 8.11
CA THR A 105 -16.80 15.95 8.03
C THR A 105 -17.45 17.30 7.71
N PRO A 106 -18.32 17.82 8.59
CA PRO A 106 -19.05 19.06 8.33
C PRO A 106 -18.10 20.24 8.27
N ASP A 107 -18.50 21.25 7.51
CA ASP A 107 -17.79 22.52 7.47
C ASP A 107 -17.77 23.18 8.86
N ASN A 108 -16.62 23.71 9.24
CA ASN A 108 -16.48 24.47 10.47
C ASN A 108 -16.68 25.96 10.17
N VAL A 109 -17.90 26.46 10.42
CA VAL A 109 -18.27 27.83 10.15
C VAL A 109 -18.44 28.62 11.46
N THR A 110 -17.76 29.76 11.57
CA THR A 110 -17.92 30.69 12.69
C THR A 110 -18.25 32.10 12.17
N GLY A 111 -19.38 32.64 12.58
CA GLY A 111 -19.84 33.93 12.14
C GLY A 111 -20.64 33.90 10.83
N ASP A 112 -20.68 35.04 10.13
CA ASP A 112 -21.37 35.25 8.87
C ASP A 112 -20.33 35.71 7.83
N PHE A 113 -19.79 34.78 7.09
CA PHE A 113 -18.72 35.03 6.11
C PHE A 113 -19.24 35.95 4.97
N ASP A 114 -20.40 35.63 4.39
CA ASP A 114 -20.90 36.35 3.21
C ASP A 114 -21.13 37.82 3.50
N ARG A 115 -21.74 38.11 4.65
CA ARG A 115 -21.93 39.50 5.11
C ARG A 115 -20.58 40.16 5.36
N ALA A 116 -19.70 39.54 6.13
CA ALA A 116 -18.40 40.14 6.46
C ALA A 116 -17.54 40.39 5.22
N PHE A 117 -17.56 39.46 4.25
CA PHE A 117 -16.82 39.60 2.99
C PHE A 117 -17.39 40.72 2.12
N SER A 118 -18.73 40.84 2.02
CA SER A 118 -19.38 41.89 1.23
C SER A 118 -19.22 43.29 1.83
N GLU A 119 -19.15 43.42 3.16
CA GLU A 119 -18.97 44.68 3.88
C GLU A 119 -17.49 45.07 4.09
N ALA A 120 -16.55 44.19 3.75
CA ALA A 120 -15.12 44.42 3.95
C ALA A 120 -14.61 45.57 3.05
N SER A 121 -13.87 46.50 3.63
CA SER A 121 -13.24 47.61 2.87
C SER A 121 -12.09 47.13 1.97
N VAL A 122 -11.52 45.97 2.26
CA VAL A 122 -10.51 45.27 1.45
C VAL A 122 -10.83 43.79 1.47
N SER A 123 -10.94 43.17 0.30
CA SER A 123 -11.13 41.74 0.13
C SER A 123 -10.12 41.17 -0.85
N LEU A 124 -9.72 39.92 -0.64
CA LEU A 124 -8.84 39.17 -1.54
C LEU A 124 -9.44 37.77 -1.78
N ASP A 125 -9.68 37.49 -3.04
CA ASP A 125 -9.99 36.13 -3.53
C ASP A 125 -8.82 35.66 -4.38
N ALA A 126 -8.12 34.63 -3.92
CA ALA A 126 -6.89 34.17 -4.54
C ALA A 126 -6.75 32.64 -4.50
N VAL A 127 -6.16 32.08 -5.56
CA VAL A 127 -5.84 30.65 -5.66
C VAL A 127 -4.37 30.44 -5.34
N TYR A 128 -4.11 29.53 -4.42
CA TYR A 128 -2.76 29.10 -4.07
C TYR A 128 -2.57 27.65 -4.49
N THR A 129 -1.44 27.35 -5.15
CA THR A 129 -1.12 26.00 -5.61
C THR A 129 0.21 25.52 -5.02
N THR A 130 0.30 24.24 -4.74
CA THR A 130 1.54 23.57 -4.36
C THR A 130 1.84 22.45 -5.37
N PRO A 131 3.13 22.16 -5.67
CA PRO A 131 3.46 21.00 -6.50
C PRO A 131 3.14 19.70 -5.75
N ASP A 132 2.99 18.61 -6.52
CA ASP A 132 2.86 17.28 -5.96
C ASP A 132 4.08 16.93 -5.11
N GLN A 133 3.83 16.26 -3.99
CA GLN A 133 4.85 15.87 -3.02
C GLN A 133 4.92 14.36 -2.87
N SER A 134 6.11 13.82 -2.67
CA SER A 134 6.35 12.42 -2.32
C SER A 134 7.18 12.34 -1.06
N HIS A 135 6.89 11.39 -0.21
CA HIS A 135 7.59 11.21 1.07
C HIS A 135 9.08 10.94 0.94
N MET A 136 9.49 10.16 -0.05
CA MET A 136 10.86 9.81 -0.46
C MET A 136 11.90 9.72 0.68
N ALA A 137 11.50 9.12 1.81
CA ALA A 137 12.42 8.90 2.93
C ALA A 137 13.70 8.17 2.50
N MET A 138 14.86 8.54 3.06
CA MET A 138 16.14 7.90 2.74
C MET A 138 16.13 6.41 3.08
N GLU A 139 15.54 6.04 4.23
CA GLU A 139 15.32 4.65 4.60
C GLU A 139 14.19 4.05 3.76
N PRO A 140 14.46 2.99 2.97
CA PRO A 140 13.43 2.26 2.24
C PRO A 140 12.43 1.60 3.20
N HIS A 141 11.25 1.26 2.68
CA HIS A 141 10.30 0.43 3.41
C HIS A 141 10.79 -1.01 3.39
N ALA A 142 10.99 -1.58 4.57
CA ALA A 142 11.39 -2.96 4.74
C ALA A 142 10.77 -3.53 6.00
N SER A 143 10.20 -4.72 5.89
CA SER A 143 9.61 -5.44 7.01
C SER A 143 10.06 -6.89 7.00
N MET A 144 10.16 -7.47 8.19
CA MET A 144 10.31 -8.90 8.40
C MET A 144 9.12 -9.40 9.21
N ALA A 145 8.61 -10.57 8.86
CA ALA A 145 7.51 -11.19 9.58
C ALA A 145 7.82 -12.65 9.92
N ALA A 146 7.28 -13.09 11.05
CA ALA A 146 7.35 -14.48 11.49
C ALA A 146 6.04 -14.87 12.18
N TRP A 147 5.62 -16.12 11.98
CA TRP A 147 4.48 -16.73 12.65
C TRP A 147 4.95 -17.77 13.69
N GLU A 148 4.29 -17.78 14.82
CA GLU A 148 4.39 -18.79 15.86
C GLU A 148 2.96 -19.25 16.22
N GLY A 149 2.53 -20.35 15.61
CA GLY A 149 1.13 -20.76 15.65
C GLY A 149 0.25 -19.71 14.97
N ASP A 150 -0.70 -19.16 15.73
CA ASP A 150 -1.61 -18.08 15.32
C ASP A 150 -1.11 -16.67 15.64
N LYS A 151 0.10 -16.55 16.19
CA LYS A 151 0.71 -15.27 16.55
C LYS A 151 1.65 -14.77 15.47
N LEU A 152 1.44 -13.51 15.07
CA LEU A 152 2.26 -12.81 14.09
C LEU A 152 3.15 -11.77 14.77
N THR A 153 4.46 -11.83 14.52
CA THR A 153 5.38 -10.74 14.86
C THR A 153 5.91 -10.10 13.58
N VAL A 154 5.84 -8.77 13.51
CA VAL A 154 6.36 -7.96 12.40
C VAL A 154 7.38 -6.96 12.92
N TRP A 155 8.60 -7.03 12.40
CA TRP A 155 9.65 -6.03 12.60
C TRP A 155 9.66 -5.09 11.40
N THR A 156 9.52 -3.80 11.66
CA THR A 156 9.34 -2.80 10.60
C THR A 156 9.81 -1.42 11.05
N SER A 157 9.64 -0.44 10.19
CA SER A 157 9.79 0.99 10.50
C SER A 157 8.43 1.66 10.35
N SER A 158 7.76 1.97 11.47
CA SER A 158 6.40 2.50 11.51
C SER A 158 6.30 3.74 12.38
N GLN A 159 5.56 4.75 11.93
CA GLN A 159 5.22 5.96 12.70
C GLN A 159 4.03 5.72 13.66
N MET A 160 3.22 4.67 13.42
CA MET A 160 1.96 4.41 14.14
C MET A 160 1.78 2.92 14.43
N ILE A 161 2.55 2.38 15.39
CA ILE A 161 2.60 0.94 15.72
C ILE A 161 1.21 0.34 16.00
N ASN A 162 0.37 1.05 16.76
CA ASN A 162 -0.97 0.56 17.10
C ASN A 162 -1.91 0.50 15.89
N TRP A 163 -1.81 1.46 14.98
CA TRP A 163 -2.57 1.42 13.72
C TRP A 163 -2.14 0.25 12.87
N TRP A 164 -0.85 0.07 12.66
CA TRP A 164 -0.33 -1.06 11.90
C TRP A 164 -0.77 -2.40 12.47
N ARG A 165 -0.75 -2.55 13.81
CA ARG A 165 -1.25 -3.76 14.47
C ARG A 165 -2.73 -4.02 14.14
N ASN A 166 -3.57 -3.01 14.27
CA ASN A 166 -5.00 -3.14 14.03
C ASN A 166 -5.31 -3.39 12.54
N GLU A 167 -4.62 -2.69 11.64
CA GLU A 167 -4.78 -2.87 10.19
C GLU A 167 -4.30 -4.25 9.73
N LEU A 168 -3.17 -4.75 10.24
CA LEU A 168 -2.72 -6.12 9.98
C LEU A 168 -3.75 -7.14 10.46
N ALA A 169 -4.28 -6.96 11.66
CA ALA A 169 -5.28 -7.85 12.23
C ALA A 169 -6.56 -7.89 11.37
N LYS A 170 -7.08 -6.72 10.97
CA LYS A 170 -8.24 -6.62 10.08
C LYS A 170 -7.96 -7.25 8.71
N THR A 171 -6.84 -6.90 8.09
CA THR A 171 -6.47 -7.38 6.75
C THR A 171 -6.26 -8.89 6.71
N LEU A 172 -5.70 -9.47 7.77
CA LEU A 172 -5.42 -10.91 7.87
C LEU A 172 -6.54 -11.70 8.56
N HIS A 173 -7.67 -11.04 8.92
CA HIS A 173 -8.82 -11.64 9.60
C HIS A 173 -8.45 -12.38 10.88
N MET A 174 -7.65 -11.74 11.74
CA MET A 174 -7.17 -12.32 12.99
C MET A 174 -7.34 -11.36 14.18
N PRO A 175 -7.35 -11.86 15.44
CA PRO A 175 -7.41 -11.02 16.62
C PRO A 175 -6.18 -10.11 16.74
N ALA A 176 -6.40 -8.84 17.11
CA ALA A 176 -5.31 -7.86 17.24
C ALA A 176 -4.31 -8.21 18.35
N GLU A 177 -4.74 -8.93 19.39
CA GLU A 177 -3.87 -9.44 20.46
C GLU A 177 -2.86 -10.50 19.97
N ASN A 178 -3.12 -11.12 18.82
CA ASN A 178 -2.21 -12.07 18.19
C ASN A 178 -1.21 -11.38 17.23
N VAL A 179 -1.27 -10.06 17.08
CA VAL A 179 -0.35 -9.29 16.24
C VAL A 179 0.58 -8.45 17.11
N ARG A 180 1.88 -8.62 16.92
CA ARG A 180 2.92 -7.80 17.52
C ARG A 180 3.71 -7.05 16.46
N VAL A 181 3.74 -5.71 16.57
CA VAL A 181 4.55 -4.84 15.70
C VAL A 181 5.72 -4.27 16.52
N ILE A 182 6.93 -4.42 16.00
CA ILE A 182 8.17 -3.96 16.62
C ILE A 182 8.82 -2.95 15.68
N SER A 183 8.96 -1.70 16.12
CA SER A 183 9.57 -0.60 15.36
C SER A 183 10.52 0.19 16.26
N PRO A 184 11.76 -0.31 16.49
CA PRO A 184 12.69 0.34 17.40
C PRO A 184 13.32 1.60 16.81
N PHE A 185 13.38 1.72 15.46
CA PHE A 185 14.02 2.83 14.76
C PHE A 185 13.18 3.23 13.54
N ILE A 186 13.28 4.52 13.16
CA ILE A 186 12.72 5.09 11.92
C ILE A 186 13.79 5.99 11.30
N GLY A 187 14.19 5.64 10.09
CA GLY A 187 15.13 6.43 9.26
C GLY A 187 14.39 7.42 8.34
N GLY A 188 13.42 8.15 8.91
CA GLY A 188 12.53 9.06 8.20
C GLY A 188 11.23 8.39 7.75
N GLY A 189 10.15 9.15 7.78
CA GLY A 189 8.82 8.69 7.37
C GLY A 189 8.04 9.76 6.60
N PHE A 190 8.03 11.00 7.11
CA PHE A 190 7.36 12.15 6.48
C PHE A 190 5.87 11.89 6.17
N GLY A 191 5.21 11.03 6.96
CA GLY A 191 3.85 10.52 6.70
C GLY A 191 3.82 9.19 5.93
N GLY A 192 4.84 8.84 5.14
CA GLY A 192 4.88 7.62 4.33
C GLY A 192 4.89 6.31 5.12
N LYS A 193 5.17 6.35 6.43
CA LYS A 193 5.16 5.18 7.33
C LYS A 193 4.07 5.27 8.41
N LEU A 194 3.06 6.13 8.21
CA LEU A 194 1.89 6.21 9.11
C LEU A 194 0.98 5.00 8.95
N PHE A 195 0.50 4.77 7.75
CA PHE A 195 -0.43 3.68 7.46
C PHE A 195 0.31 2.38 7.13
N LEU A 196 -0.38 1.25 7.29
CA LEU A 196 0.15 -0.05 6.93
C LEU A 196 0.57 -0.06 5.45
N ARG A 197 1.80 -0.47 5.18
CA ARG A 197 2.36 -0.53 3.83
C ARG A 197 2.51 -1.97 3.35
N SER A 198 2.66 -2.10 2.04
CA SER A 198 2.70 -3.38 1.34
C SER A 198 3.79 -4.31 1.84
N ASP A 199 4.96 -3.79 2.20
CA ASP A 199 6.10 -4.59 2.67
C ASP A 199 5.78 -5.42 3.92
N ALA A 200 5.06 -4.85 4.89
CA ALA A 200 4.71 -5.57 6.12
C ALA A 200 3.67 -6.67 5.89
N LEU A 201 2.62 -6.36 5.11
CA LEU A 201 1.61 -7.34 4.77
C LEU A 201 2.17 -8.48 3.91
N LEU A 202 2.96 -8.14 2.89
CA LEU A 202 3.61 -9.13 2.02
C LEU A 202 4.61 -10.01 2.80
N ALA A 203 5.35 -9.44 3.77
CA ALA A 203 6.21 -10.22 4.65
C ALA A 203 5.40 -11.23 5.49
N ALA A 204 4.25 -10.81 6.03
CA ALA A 204 3.36 -11.68 6.79
C ALA A 204 2.79 -12.82 5.93
N LEU A 205 2.32 -12.52 4.71
CA LEU A 205 1.81 -13.52 3.76
C LEU A 205 2.89 -14.49 3.32
N GLY A 206 4.07 -13.99 2.97
CA GLY A 206 5.21 -14.83 2.60
C GLY A 206 5.66 -15.74 3.73
N ALA A 207 5.74 -15.23 4.96
CA ALA A 207 6.11 -16.02 6.13
C ALA A 207 5.08 -17.12 6.43
N ARG A 208 3.78 -16.84 6.23
CA ARG A 208 2.72 -17.84 6.37
C ARG A 208 2.82 -18.92 5.29
N ALA A 209 3.08 -18.53 4.04
CA ALA A 209 3.15 -19.45 2.91
C ALA A 209 4.26 -20.51 3.04
N ILE A 210 5.41 -20.15 3.64
CA ILE A 210 6.56 -21.06 3.77
C ILE A 210 6.82 -21.52 5.21
N ASN A 211 6.01 -21.07 6.18
CA ASN A 211 6.17 -21.33 7.61
C ASN A 211 7.60 -21.02 8.13
N ARG A 212 8.17 -19.92 7.67
CA ARG A 212 9.51 -19.42 8.04
C ARG A 212 9.50 -17.89 8.05
N PRO A 213 10.42 -17.23 8.79
CA PRO A 213 10.55 -15.79 8.71
C PRO A 213 10.85 -15.32 7.28
N VAL A 214 10.15 -14.25 6.85
CA VAL A 214 10.34 -13.64 5.52
C VAL A 214 10.58 -12.15 5.68
N LYS A 215 11.57 -11.63 4.95
CA LYS A 215 11.86 -10.21 4.83
C LYS A 215 11.45 -9.71 3.44
N VAL A 216 10.71 -8.60 3.41
CA VAL A 216 10.37 -7.88 2.17
C VAL A 216 11.00 -6.49 2.22
N LEU A 217 11.69 -6.12 1.14
CA LEU A 217 12.25 -4.80 0.91
C LEU A 217 11.60 -4.21 -0.35
N LEU A 218 11.02 -3.02 -0.25
CA LEU A 218 10.55 -2.28 -1.41
C LEU A 218 11.72 -1.58 -2.09
N LEU A 219 11.91 -1.85 -3.37
CA LEU A 219 12.83 -1.09 -4.20
C LEU A 219 12.33 0.36 -4.35
N ARG A 220 13.22 1.31 -4.58
CA ARG A 220 12.88 2.74 -4.66
C ARG A 220 11.70 3.06 -5.60
N PRO A 221 11.60 2.52 -6.82
CA PRO A 221 10.42 2.73 -7.67
C PRO A 221 9.11 2.22 -7.05
N LEU A 222 9.17 1.11 -6.31
CA LEU A 222 8.00 0.55 -5.64
C LEU A 222 7.55 1.43 -4.46
N ILE A 223 8.48 2.07 -3.75
CA ILE A 223 8.16 2.98 -2.65
C ILE A 223 7.32 4.15 -3.17
N SER A 224 7.74 4.80 -4.25
CA SER A 224 7.03 5.96 -4.82
C SER A 224 5.56 5.67 -5.15
N ASN A 225 5.24 4.44 -5.49
CA ASN A 225 3.89 4.04 -5.93
C ASN A 225 3.10 3.22 -4.88
N ASN A 226 3.69 2.94 -3.72
CA ASN A 226 3.05 2.12 -2.67
C ASN A 226 3.02 2.81 -1.30
N THR A 227 3.16 4.13 -1.24
CA THR A 227 3.17 4.91 0.01
C THR A 227 2.05 5.94 0.09
N THR A 228 1.08 5.85 -0.78
CA THR A 228 -0.15 6.69 -0.80
C THR A 228 -1.36 5.87 -0.41
#